data_9e186d6595ef0f6e76789e401270890d
#
_entry.id   9e186d6595ef0f6e76789e401270890d
#
_cell.length_a   1.000
_cell.length_b   1.000
_cell.length_c   1.000
_cell.angle_alpha   90.00
_cell.angle_beta   90.00
_cell.angle_gamma   90.00
#
_symmetry.space_group_name_H-M   'P 1'
#
loop_
_entity.id
_entity.type
_entity.pdbx_description
1 polymer ?
#
loop_
_entity_poly.entity_id
_entity_poly.type
_entity_poly.pdbx_seq_one_letter_code
_entity_poly.pdbx_strand_id
1 'polypeptide(L)'
;MRKDIKERLSMTNHINRRGFLKRATSAGVLLAVSQLPAQAEDMPQVFPNRGNFERFSLAYAIIEIGLEKPFSVLHISDTHLTAAYPHEGEKKQTLREKRTKTFGGRQEEALRDSLAWAKDHVDYVLHTGDLIDWQSEANLDLVRKYLGEGMIGSMGNHEFSPDMWLSDPKEEHSEAFKDQSRQKLQDAFPYDISFQSQIVNGVNFICLDNVYGTVTPHQVKLFKKEVQRGLPIVLCMHVPFYTDNLWRANLRFWKKYLASDINDATYRPTGDYLTQQGDKTTRKFISYLKQEPLLKAILCGHMHITIEEEFSPTARQYVVAGNFLFHGREVLFV
;
A
#
# COMPACT_ATOMS: atom_id res chain seq x y z
N MET A 1 -9.22 34.36 34.20
CA MET A 1 -9.27 32.89 34.02
C MET A 1 -9.77 32.40 32.64
N ARG A 2 -10.28 33.24 31.74
CA ARG A 2 -10.67 32.85 30.36
C ARG A 2 -9.67 33.27 29.26
N LYS A 3 -8.66 34.06 29.56
CA LYS A 3 -7.60 34.47 28.62
C LYS A 3 -6.46 33.46 28.52
N ASP A 4 -6.13 32.74 29.59
CA ASP A 4 -5.03 31.74 29.62
C ASP A 4 -5.30 30.46 28.83
N ILE A 5 -6.56 30.12 28.63
CA ILE A 5 -6.91 28.89 27.88
C ILE A 5 -6.77 29.08 26.36
N LYS A 6 -7.04 30.28 25.85
CA LYS A 6 -6.86 30.58 24.42
C LYS A 6 -5.39 30.69 24.01
N GLU A 7 -4.51 31.18 24.88
CA GLU A 7 -3.07 31.22 24.60
C GLU A 7 -2.42 29.83 24.67
N ARG A 8 -2.88 28.92 25.54
CA ARG A 8 -2.40 27.53 25.56
C ARG A 8 -2.84 26.71 24.37
N LEU A 9 -4.00 27.00 23.79
CA LEU A 9 -4.50 26.30 22.57
C LEU A 9 -3.88 26.83 21.28
N SER A 10 -3.33 28.04 21.27
CA SER A 10 -2.63 28.58 20.10
C SER A 10 -1.16 28.13 19.99
N MET A 11 -0.59 27.56 21.05
CA MET A 11 0.78 27.04 21.06
C MET A 11 0.92 25.59 20.61
N THR A 12 -0.18 24.88 20.33
CA THR A 12 -0.14 23.47 19.94
C THR A 12 -0.15 23.22 18.42
N ASN A 13 -0.26 24.27 17.63
CA ASN A 13 -0.38 24.10 16.18
C ASN A 13 0.79 24.77 15.46
N HIS A 14 1.95 24.20 15.46
CA HIS A 14 3.01 24.32 14.45
C HIS A 14 4.34 23.81 14.99
N ILE A 15 4.37 22.54 15.42
CA ILE A 15 5.65 21.84 15.42
C ILE A 15 5.84 21.41 13.97
N ASN A 16 6.58 22.21 13.20
CA ASN A 16 6.97 21.79 11.88
C ASN A 16 7.95 20.60 12.01
N ARG A 17 8.05 19.82 10.98
CA ARG A 17 8.88 18.63 10.84
C ARG A 17 10.31 18.81 11.36
N ARG A 18 10.95 19.97 11.09
CA ARG A 18 12.29 20.32 11.59
C ARG A 18 12.32 20.53 13.10
N GLY A 19 11.25 21.04 13.69
CA GLY A 19 11.11 21.22 15.15
C GLY A 19 10.94 19.90 15.89
N PHE A 20 10.26 18.93 15.30
CA PHE A 20 10.13 17.57 15.86
C PHE A 20 11.48 16.84 15.85
N LEU A 21 12.18 16.83 14.72
CA LEU A 21 13.50 16.21 14.59
C LEU A 21 14.54 16.82 15.54
N LYS A 22 14.56 18.14 15.71
CA LYS A 22 15.48 18.79 16.65
C LYS A 22 15.20 18.45 18.12
N ARG A 23 13.96 18.11 18.48
CA ARG A 23 13.62 17.68 19.84
C ARG A 23 13.83 16.19 20.08
N ALA A 24 13.73 15.36 19.02
CA ALA A 24 13.99 13.93 19.10
C ALA A 24 15.49 13.62 19.31
N THR A 25 16.39 14.47 18.79
CA THR A 25 17.84 14.28 18.93
C THR A 25 18.39 14.73 20.29
N SER A 26 17.60 15.42 21.13
CA SER A 26 18.12 16.01 22.38
C SER A 26 17.72 15.28 23.68
N ALA A 27 16.91 14.26 23.67
CA ALA A 27 16.67 13.41 24.87
C ALA A 27 15.80 12.18 24.55
N GLY A 28 16.32 10.99 24.69
CA GLY A 28 15.67 9.77 25.18
C GLY A 28 14.24 9.38 24.75
N VAL A 29 13.61 10.09 23.83
CA VAL A 29 12.21 9.87 23.43
C VAL A 29 12.08 8.84 22.33
N LEU A 30 13.17 8.47 21.63
CA LEU A 30 13.18 7.48 20.55
C LEU A 30 12.83 6.05 21.00
N LEU A 31 12.98 5.73 22.30
CA LEU A 31 12.67 4.39 22.82
C LEU A 31 11.18 4.19 23.17
N ALA A 32 10.39 5.24 23.25
CA ALA A 32 8.99 5.13 23.66
C ALA A 32 8.02 4.89 22.49
N VAL A 33 8.42 5.20 21.25
CA VAL A 33 7.53 5.04 20.07
C VAL A 33 7.60 3.63 19.49
N SER A 34 8.71 2.91 19.69
CA SER A 34 8.89 1.54 19.21
C SER A 34 8.19 0.46 20.07
N GLN A 35 7.59 0.83 21.20
CA GLN A 35 6.93 -0.09 22.14
C GLN A 35 5.46 0.18 22.37
N LEU A 36 4.81 1.00 21.56
CA LEU A 36 3.34 0.99 21.58
C LEU A 36 2.89 -0.34 20.98
N PRO A 37 2.26 -1.22 21.78
CA PRO A 37 1.64 -2.40 21.22
C PRO A 37 0.69 -1.92 20.13
N ALA A 38 0.74 -2.56 18.97
CA ALA A 38 -0.28 -2.39 17.95
C ALA A 38 -1.60 -2.84 18.60
N GLN A 39 -2.29 -1.93 19.25
CA GLN A 39 -3.62 -2.17 19.77
C GLN A 39 -4.55 -2.20 18.56
N ALA A 40 -4.66 -3.39 17.98
CA ALA A 40 -5.65 -3.71 16.94
C ALA A 40 -7.09 -3.51 17.45
N GLU A 41 -7.24 -3.11 18.71
CA GLU A 41 -8.55 -2.93 19.37
C GLU A 41 -9.21 -1.60 19.04
N ASP A 42 -8.46 -0.58 18.63
CA ASP A 42 -8.97 0.76 18.32
C ASP A 42 -9.06 1.08 16.82
N MET A 43 -8.97 0.07 15.94
CA MET A 43 -9.29 0.30 14.54
C MET A 43 -10.75 0.75 14.44
N PRO A 44 -11.00 1.93 13.85
CA PRO A 44 -12.36 2.44 13.74
C PRO A 44 -13.22 1.42 13.03
N GLN A 45 -14.24 0.99 13.73
CA GLN A 45 -15.14 -0.02 13.27
C GLN A 45 -15.82 0.41 11.97
N VAL A 46 -15.72 -0.46 10.98
CA VAL A 46 -16.73 -0.62 9.94
C VAL A 46 -17.30 0.70 9.44
N PHE A 47 -16.95 1.07 8.21
CA PHE A 47 -17.71 2.02 7.39
C PHE A 47 -18.98 2.57 8.06
N PRO A 48 -18.90 3.23 9.21
CA PRO A 48 -20.02 3.99 9.66
C PRO A 48 -20.24 5.02 8.56
N ASN A 49 -21.46 5.39 8.37
CA ASN A 49 -21.84 6.55 7.60
C ASN A 49 -21.06 7.76 8.15
N ARG A 50 -19.80 7.91 7.74
CA ARG A 50 -18.89 8.91 8.23
C ARG A 50 -19.14 10.16 7.44
N GLY A 51 -20.22 10.83 7.80
CA GLY A 51 -20.33 12.23 7.46
C GLY A 51 -19.03 12.93 7.86
N ASN A 52 -18.43 13.64 6.91
CA ASN A 52 -17.35 14.60 7.10
C ASN A 52 -16.06 14.05 7.74
N PHE A 53 -15.33 13.20 7.00
CA PHE A 53 -13.91 13.09 7.22
C PHE A 53 -13.21 14.30 6.58
N GLU A 54 -13.01 15.32 7.36
CA GLU A 54 -12.19 16.47 6.96
C GLU A 54 -10.69 16.21 7.09
N ARG A 55 -10.27 15.00 7.49
CA ARG A 55 -8.87 14.71 7.76
C ARG A 55 -8.45 13.34 7.27
N PHE A 56 -7.39 13.36 6.48
CA PHE A 56 -6.63 12.20 6.08
C PHE A 56 -5.94 11.58 7.30
N SER A 57 -6.13 10.28 7.51
CA SER A 57 -5.59 9.53 8.66
C SER A 57 -4.26 8.88 8.30
N LEU A 58 -3.22 9.16 9.06
CA LEU A 58 -1.87 8.68 8.81
C LEU A 58 -1.36 7.74 9.90
N ALA A 59 -0.81 6.61 9.48
CA ALA A 59 0.19 5.89 10.25
C ALA A 59 1.59 6.48 9.97
N TYR A 60 2.53 6.23 10.85
CA TYR A 60 3.91 6.71 10.72
C TYR A 60 4.89 5.55 10.80
N ALA A 61 5.98 5.64 10.04
CA ALA A 61 7.12 4.75 10.17
C ALA A 61 8.43 5.55 10.01
N ILE A 62 9.44 5.16 10.78
CA ILE A 62 10.82 5.66 10.63
C ILE A 62 11.68 4.48 10.22
N ILE A 63 12.41 4.64 9.12
CA ILE A 63 13.34 3.64 8.61
C ILE A 63 14.74 4.21 8.69
N GLU A 64 15.53 3.67 9.63
CA GLU A 64 16.90 4.09 9.88
C GLU A 64 17.84 3.36 8.93
N ILE A 65 18.47 4.09 8.02
CA ILE A 65 19.41 3.56 7.04
C ILE A 65 20.71 4.40 6.92
N GLY A 66 20.83 5.40 7.77
CA GLY A 66 22.05 6.23 7.87
C GLY A 66 22.19 7.24 6.75
N LEU A 67 21.11 7.91 6.35
CA LEU A 67 21.12 8.91 5.31
C LEU A 67 21.68 10.25 5.83
N GLU A 68 22.52 10.90 5.03
CA GLU A 68 22.98 12.27 5.31
C GLU A 68 21.81 13.28 5.24
N LYS A 69 20.84 13.03 4.36
CA LYS A 69 19.68 13.89 4.15
C LYS A 69 18.40 13.07 4.27
N PRO A 70 17.70 13.15 5.41
CA PRO A 70 16.41 12.52 5.58
C PRO A 70 15.38 13.00 4.54
N PHE A 71 14.53 12.10 4.09
CA PHE A 71 13.40 12.40 3.22
C PHE A 71 12.18 11.56 3.62
N SER A 72 11.01 11.89 3.11
CA SER A 72 9.79 11.18 3.43
C SER A 72 8.96 10.85 2.20
N VAL A 73 8.20 9.79 2.36
CA VAL A 73 7.29 9.25 1.35
C VAL A 73 5.91 9.08 1.95
N LEU A 74 4.87 9.51 1.24
CA LEU A 74 3.52 9.07 1.51
C LEU A 74 3.31 7.72 0.85
N HIS A 75 3.11 6.68 1.63
CA HIS A 75 2.69 5.35 1.16
C HIS A 75 1.18 5.23 1.26
N ILE A 76 0.53 5.06 0.12
CA ILE A 76 -0.90 4.75 -0.03
C ILE A 76 -1.08 3.51 -0.89
N SER A 77 -2.24 2.87 -0.80
CA SER A 77 -2.60 1.66 -1.54
C SER A 77 -4.12 1.51 -1.57
N ASP A 78 -4.62 0.63 -2.41
CA ASP A 78 -6.03 0.22 -2.37
C ASP A 78 -6.97 1.43 -2.43
N THR A 79 -6.85 2.24 -3.47
CA THR A 79 -7.76 3.37 -3.71
C THR A 79 -9.08 2.90 -4.30
N HIS A 80 -9.05 1.87 -5.15
CA HIS A 80 -10.23 1.27 -5.81
C HIS A 80 -11.11 2.30 -6.53
N LEU A 81 -10.51 3.10 -7.41
CA LEU A 81 -11.27 4.02 -8.25
C LEU A 81 -12.28 3.25 -9.11
N THR A 82 -13.51 3.77 -9.15
CA THR A 82 -14.63 3.12 -9.82
C THR A 82 -15.26 4.10 -10.82
N ALA A 83 -14.90 3.98 -12.08
CA ALA A 83 -15.44 4.79 -13.15
C ALA A 83 -15.82 3.94 -14.37
N ALA A 84 -16.80 4.37 -15.13
CA ALA A 84 -17.15 3.83 -16.42
C ALA A 84 -17.85 4.91 -17.25
N TYR A 85 -17.49 5.03 -18.53
CA TYR A 85 -18.19 5.90 -19.45
C TYR A 85 -19.53 5.30 -19.90
N PRO A 86 -20.53 6.11 -20.26
CA PRO A 86 -21.83 5.60 -20.72
C PRO A 86 -21.72 4.62 -21.91
N HIS A 87 -20.77 4.85 -22.81
CA HIS A 87 -20.56 4.00 -23.98
C HIS A 87 -19.91 2.65 -23.69
N GLU A 88 -19.37 2.44 -22.49
CA GLU A 88 -18.77 1.15 -22.07
C GLU A 88 -19.81 0.06 -21.76
N GLY A 89 -21.09 0.39 -21.85
CA GLY A 89 -22.22 -0.53 -21.76
C GLY A 89 -22.79 -0.69 -20.34
N GLU A 90 -23.98 -1.25 -20.29
CA GLU A 90 -24.79 -1.38 -19.05
C GLU A 90 -24.08 -2.20 -17.97
N LYS A 91 -23.37 -3.27 -18.37
CA LYS A 91 -22.63 -4.12 -17.43
C LYS A 91 -21.61 -3.32 -16.61
N LYS A 92 -20.82 -2.46 -17.25
CA LYS A 92 -19.84 -1.62 -16.57
C LYS A 92 -20.49 -0.51 -15.75
N GLN A 93 -21.63 0.04 -16.18
CA GLN A 93 -22.39 1.01 -15.38
C GLN A 93 -22.91 0.37 -14.09
N THR A 94 -23.53 -0.80 -14.18
CA THR A 94 -23.98 -1.58 -13.01
C THR A 94 -22.83 -1.91 -12.06
N LEU A 95 -21.70 -2.33 -12.60
CA LEU A 95 -20.50 -2.62 -11.83
C LEU A 95 -20.00 -1.36 -11.10
N ARG A 96 -19.91 -0.23 -11.80
CA ARG A 96 -19.54 1.06 -11.21
C ARG A 96 -20.43 1.40 -10.02
N GLU A 97 -21.74 1.37 -10.17
CA GLU A 97 -22.68 1.69 -9.09
C GLU A 97 -22.50 0.78 -7.88
N LYS A 98 -22.43 -0.53 -8.11
CA LYS A 98 -22.24 -1.53 -7.05
C LYS A 98 -20.92 -1.31 -6.32
N ARG A 99 -19.82 -1.17 -7.04
CA ARG A 99 -18.49 -1.08 -6.46
C ARG A 99 -18.23 0.27 -5.80
N THR A 100 -18.73 1.37 -6.40
CA THR A 100 -18.69 2.68 -5.74
C THR A 100 -19.36 2.61 -4.37
N LYS A 101 -20.53 1.98 -4.28
CA LYS A 101 -21.22 1.78 -3.01
C LYS A 101 -20.42 0.91 -2.04
N THR A 102 -19.77 -0.14 -2.53
CA THR A 102 -18.93 -1.04 -1.72
C THR A 102 -17.82 -0.28 -1.00
N PHE A 103 -17.18 0.67 -1.66
CA PHE A 103 -16.09 1.47 -1.10
C PHE A 103 -16.53 2.82 -0.52
N GLY A 104 -17.83 3.05 -0.36
CA GLY A 104 -18.37 4.23 0.30
C GLY A 104 -18.50 5.48 -0.56
N GLY A 105 -18.22 5.42 -1.86
CA GLY A 105 -18.49 6.49 -2.83
C GLY A 105 -17.56 7.70 -2.80
N ARG A 106 -16.46 7.63 -2.03
CA ARG A 106 -15.52 8.75 -1.85
C ARG A 106 -14.07 8.39 -2.22
N GLN A 107 -13.86 7.36 -3.02
CA GLN A 107 -12.53 6.85 -3.37
C GLN A 107 -11.66 7.90 -4.05
N GLU A 108 -12.20 8.59 -5.06
CA GLU A 108 -11.48 9.65 -5.78
C GLU A 108 -11.20 10.86 -4.88
N GLU A 109 -12.13 11.19 -3.98
CA GLU A 109 -11.92 12.24 -2.97
C GLU A 109 -10.78 11.88 -2.03
N ALA A 110 -10.74 10.65 -1.52
CA ALA A 110 -9.68 10.17 -0.65
C ALA A 110 -8.29 10.26 -1.32
N LEU A 111 -8.21 9.88 -2.60
CA LEU A 111 -6.96 10.03 -3.37
C LEU A 111 -6.56 11.50 -3.51
N ARG A 112 -7.49 12.38 -3.88
CA ARG A 112 -7.20 13.81 -4.03
C ARG A 112 -6.74 14.44 -2.73
N ASP A 113 -7.38 14.12 -1.62
CA ASP A 113 -7.00 14.62 -0.30
C ASP A 113 -5.61 14.13 0.11
N SER A 114 -5.30 12.84 -0.18
CA SER A 114 -3.99 12.27 0.05
C SER A 114 -2.89 12.99 -0.75
N LEU A 115 -3.14 13.22 -2.05
CA LEU A 115 -2.18 13.91 -2.92
C LEU A 115 -2.04 15.40 -2.56
N ALA A 116 -3.14 16.05 -2.16
CA ALA A 116 -3.10 17.43 -1.68
C ALA A 116 -2.28 17.54 -0.39
N TRP A 117 -2.50 16.62 0.55
CA TRP A 117 -1.70 16.56 1.77
C TRP A 117 -0.21 16.30 1.47
N ALA A 118 0.07 15.34 0.57
CA ALA A 118 1.44 14.96 0.20
C ALA A 118 2.27 16.14 -0.32
N LYS A 119 1.65 17.00 -1.14
CA LYS A 119 2.30 18.16 -1.76
C LYS A 119 3.02 19.06 -0.75
N ASP A 120 2.45 19.22 0.44
CA ASP A 120 2.98 20.14 1.45
C ASP A 120 3.77 19.43 2.57
N HIS A 121 3.76 18.09 2.62
CA HIS A 121 4.25 17.33 3.78
C HIS A 121 5.33 16.31 3.47
N VAL A 122 5.40 15.77 2.26
CA VAL A 122 6.36 14.71 1.90
C VAL A 122 7.09 15.04 0.61
N ASP A 123 8.18 14.32 0.35
CA ASP A 123 8.99 14.53 -0.83
C ASP A 123 8.51 13.71 -2.03
N TYR A 124 7.92 12.52 -1.76
CA TYR A 124 7.47 11.58 -2.78
C TYR A 124 6.15 10.90 -2.38
N VAL A 125 5.47 10.34 -3.38
CA VAL A 125 4.27 9.51 -3.18
C VAL A 125 4.53 8.13 -3.76
N LEU A 126 4.20 7.09 -3.00
CA LEU A 126 4.22 5.68 -3.40
C LEU A 126 2.80 5.12 -3.34
N HIS A 127 2.36 4.48 -4.43
CA HIS A 127 1.11 3.74 -4.48
C HIS A 127 1.37 2.24 -4.73
N THR A 128 0.99 1.39 -3.79
CA THR A 128 1.29 -0.05 -3.86
C THR A 128 0.12 -0.89 -4.40
N GLY A 129 -0.51 -0.44 -5.48
CA GLY A 129 -1.51 -1.23 -6.23
C GLY A 129 -2.95 -1.03 -5.80
N ASP A 130 -3.86 -1.59 -6.58
CA ASP A 130 -5.30 -1.42 -6.47
C ASP A 130 -5.72 0.07 -6.51
N LEU A 131 -5.11 0.83 -7.43
CA LEU A 131 -5.51 2.20 -7.72
C LEU A 131 -6.89 2.24 -8.37
N ILE A 132 -7.13 1.34 -9.33
CA ILE A 132 -8.42 1.14 -10.00
C ILE A 132 -9.04 -0.20 -9.57
N ASP A 133 -10.36 -0.25 -9.56
CA ASP A 133 -11.07 -1.46 -9.12
C ASP A 133 -11.29 -2.48 -10.25
N TRP A 134 -11.23 -2.05 -11.50
CA TRP A 134 -11.20 -2.89 -12.71
C TRP A 134 -10.79 -2.06 -13.93
N GLN A 135 -10.52 -2.74 -15.05
CA GLN A 135 -10.17 -2.08 -16.31
C GLN A 135 -11.40 -1.57 -17.04
N SER A 136 -11.73 -0.30 -16.87
CA SER A 136 -12.57 0.45 -17.80
C SER A 136 -11.74 1.52 -18.51
N GLU A 137 -12.23 2.04 -19.60
CA GLU A 137 -11.63 3.19 -20.27
C GLU A 137 -11.57 4.40 -19.32
N ALA A 138 -12.67 4.66 -18.62
CA ALA A 138 -12.76 5.73 -17.64
C ALA A 138 -11.77 5.56 -16.47
N ASN A 139 -11.58 4.34 -15.96
CA ASN A 139 -10.59 4.09 -14.90
C ASN A 139 -9.16 4.27 -15.41
N LEU A 140 -8.85 3.86 -16.63
CA LEU A 140 -7.51 4.08 -17.21
C LEU A 140 -7.22 5.58 -17.45
N ASP A 141 -8.24 6.37 -17.73
CA ASP A 141 -8.08 7.82 -17.81
C ASP A 141 -7.85 8.44 -16.43
N LEU A 142 -8.45 7.89 -15.36
CA LEU A 142 -8.12 8.28 -14.00
C LEU A 142 -6.67 7.90 -13.62
N VAL A 143 -6.15 6.76 -14.08
CA VAL A 143 -4.73 6.42 -13.94
C VAL A 143 -3.87 7.53 -14.54
N ARG A 144 -4.08 7.87 -15.81
CA ARG A 144 -3.32 8.93 -16.51
C ARG A 144 -3.46 10.31 -15.84
N LYS A 145 -4.63 10.57 -15.25
CA LYS A 145 -4.90 11.83 -14.54
C LYS A 145 -4.13 11.97 -13.23
N TYR A 146 -4.02 10.88 -12.47
CA TYR A 146 -3.50 10.93 -11.10
C TYR A 146 -2.07 10.45 -10.95
N LEU A 147 -1.62 9.52 -11.79
CA LEU A 147 -0.23 9.06 -11.79
C LEU A 147 0.61 9.96 -12.70
N GLY A 148 1.44 10.80 -12.10
CA GLY A 148 2.38 11.67 -12.80
C GLY A 148 3.81 11.11 -12.82
N GLU A 149 4.67 11.80 -13.57
CA GLU A 149 6.12 11.57 -13.53
C GLU A 149 6.63 11.72 -12.08
N GLY A 150 7.47 10.78 -11.65
CA GLY A 150 8.05 10.78 -10.30
C GLY A 150 7.24 10.04 -9.24
N MET A 151 6.05 9.58 -9.53
CA MET A 151 5.35 8.65 -8.65
C MET A 151 5.98 7.25 -8.73
N ILE A 152 6.15 6.64 -7.57
CA ILE A 152 6.61 5.27 -7.43
C ILE A 152 5.39 4.39 -7.23
N GLY A 153 5.32 3.24 -7.91
CA GLY A 153 4.16 2.39 -7.76
C GLY A 153 4.35 0.94 -8.18
N SER A 154 3.48 0.09 -7.68
CA SER A 154 3.32 -1.31 -8.10
C SER A 154 1.88 -1.60 -8.49
N MET A 155 1.67 -2.70 -9.20
CA MET A 155 0.34 -3.16 -9.60
C MET A 155 -0.32 -3.94 -8.46
N GLY A 156 -1.64 -3.83 -8.35
CA GLY A 156 -2.48 -4.71 -7.55
C GLY A 156 -3.26 -5.70 -8.41
N ASN A 157 -4.04 -6.57 -7.77
CA ASN A 157 -4.79 -7.60 -8.51
C ASN A 157 -6.00 -7.02 -9.24
N HIS A 158 -6.55 -5.92 -8.78
CA HIS A 158 -7.69 -5.26 -9.41
C HIS A 158 -7.33 -4.62 -10.75
N GLU A 159 -6.10 -4.14 -10.93
CA GLU A 159 -5.64 -3.63 -12.21
C GLU A 159 -5.74 -4.67 -13.34
N PHE A 160 -5.53 -5.94 -13.05
CA PHE A 160 -5.62 -7.00 -14.05
C PHE A 160 -7.03 -7.50 -14.32
N SER A 161 -8.04 -7.03 -13.58
CA SER A 161 -9.42 -7.47 -13.74
C SER A 161 -10.15 -6.64 -14.81
N PRO A 162 -10.58 -7.25 -15.93
CA PRO A 162 -11.29 -6.53 -16.98
C PRO A 162 -12.72 -6.15 -16.57
N ASP A 163 -13.39 -6.99 -15.79
CA ASP A 163 -14.81 -6.87 -15.43
C ASP A 163 -15.14 -7.39 -14.03
N MET A 164 -14.18 -7.44 -13.10
CA MET A 164 -14.39 -7.97 -11.76
C MET A 164 -15.05 -9.36 -11.72
N TRP A 165 -14.32 -10.35 -11.27
CA TRP A 165 -14.83 -11.68 -10.94
C TRP A 165 -15.57 -12.37 -12.10
N LEU A 166 -14.86 -12.56 -13.19
CA LEU A 166 -15.29 -13.42 -14.25
C LEU A 166 -15.19 -14.89 -13.83
N SER A 167 -15.95 -15.69 -14.40
CA SER A 167 -16.47 -17.02 -14.19
C SER A 167 -15.57 -18.12 -13.62
N ASP A 168 -14.25 -18.07 -13.69
CA ASP A 168 -13.35 -19.09 -13.10
C ASP A 168 -12.16 -18.44 -12.36
N PRO A 169 -12.15 -18.49 -11.00
CA PRO A 169 -11.06 -17.94 -10.20
C PRO A 169 -9.67 -18.52 -10.51
N LYS A 170 -9.58 -19.71 -11.09
CA LYS A 170 -8.29 -20.31 -11.43
C LYS A 170 -7.69 -19.73 -12.70
N GLU A 171 -8.53 -19.38 -13.67
CA GLU A 171 -8.08 -18.70 -14.89
C GLU A 171 -7.71 -17.25 -14.62
N GLU A 172 -8.45 -16.58 -13.74
CA GLU A 172 -8.25 -15.18 -13.37
C GLU A 172 -6.97 -14.92 -12.56
N HIS A 173 -6.30 -15.95 -12.06
CA HIS A 173 -5.11 -15.83 -11.23
C HIS A 173 -3.84 -16.38 -11.88
N SER A 174 -3.77 -16.36 -13.21
CA SER A 174 -2.62 -16.86 -13.96
C SER A 174 -1.82 -15.72 -14.60
N GLU A 175 -0.53 -15.95 -14.88
CA GLU A 175 0.28 -15.03 -15.69
C GLU A 175 -0.34 -14.83 -17.10
N ALA A 176 -0.88 -15.90 -17.71
CA ALA A 176 -1.55 -15.81 -19.00
C ALA A 176 -2.79 -14.89 -18.97
N PHE A 177 -3.49 -14.84 -17.85
CA PHE A 177 -4.59 -13.89 -17.65
C PHE A 177 -4.05 -12.45 -17.57
N LYS A 178 -3.01 -12.21 -16.80
CA LYS A 178 -2.37 -10.89 -16.70
C LYS A 178 -1.86 -10.42 -18.06
N ASP A 179 -1.30 -11.32 -18.88
CA ASP A 179 -0.77 -10.99 -20.20
C ASP A 179 -1.83 -10.42 -21.15
N GLN A 180 -3.09 -10.81 -21.01
CA GLN A 180 -4.21 -10.26 -21.80
C GLN A 180 -4.41 -8.76 -21.60
N SER A 181 -4.04 -8.26 -20.43
CA SER A 181 -4.24 -6.84 -20.02
C SER A 181 -2.94 -6.03 -20.03
N ARG A 182 -1.80 -6.70 -20.09
CA ARG A 182 -0.48 -6.10 -19.85
C ARG A 182 -0.21 -4.89 -20.74
N GLN A 183 -0.43 -5.00 -22.05
CA GLN A 183 -0.20 -3.89 -22.97
C GLN A 183 -1.08 -2.68 -22.64
N LYS A 184 -2.38 -2.92 -22.45
CA LYS A 184 -3.35 -1.87 -22.15
C LYS A 184 -3.04 -1.14 -20.84
N LEU A 185 -2.59 -1.88 -19.82
CA LEU A 185 -2.17 -1.31 -18.55
C LEU A 185 -0.86 -0.54 -18.70
N GLN A 186 0.12 -1.09 -19.43
CA GLN A 186 1.39 -0.43 -19.67
C GLN A 186 1.22 0.90 -20.40
N ASP A 187 0.25 1.01 -21.31
CA ASP A 187 -0.07 2.26 -22.01
C ASP A 187 -0.72 3.33 -21.11
N ALA A 188 -1.27 2.94 -19.96
CA ALA A 188 -1.93 3.83 -19.02
C ALA A 188 -1.03 4.23 -17.85
N PHE A 189 -0.20 3.32 -17.36
CA PHE A 189 0.67 3.57 -16.21
C PHE A 189 2.01 4.18 -16.66
N PRO A 190 2.54 5.18 -15.92
CA PRO A 190 3.76 5.90 -16.33
C PRO A 190 5.07 5.15 -16.04
N TYR A 191 5.00 3.93 -15.54
CA TYR A 191 6.15 3.11 -15.16
C TYR A 191 6.02 1.67 -15.67
N ASP A 192 7.12 0.92 -15.67
CA ASP A 192 7.09 -0.51 -15.98
C ASP A 192 6.25 -1.25 -14.92
N ILE A 193 5.12 -1.79 -15.35
CA ILE A 193 4.13 -2.44 -14.47
C ILE A 193 4.60 -3.80 -13.95
N SER A 194 5.64 -4.40 -14.52
CA SER A 194 6.17 -5.69 -14.08
C SER A 194 7.29 -5.53 -13.05
N PHE A 195 8.21 -4.61 -13.32
CA PHE A 195 9.37 -4.36 -12.46
C PHE A 195 9.97 -2.99 -12.75
N GLN A 196 10.10 -2.16 -11.74
CA GLN A 196 10.85 -0.92 -11.85
C GLN A 196 11.81 -0.75 -10.67
N SER A 197 12.86 0.03 -10.87
CA SER A 197 13.81 0.44 -9.85
C SER A 197 14.04 1.95 -9.97
N GLN A 198 13.85 2.67 -8.88
CA GLN A 198 14.04 4.12 -8.81
C GLN A 198 14.93 4.47 -7.62
N ILE A 199 16.04 5.16 -7.88
CA ILE A 199 16.93 5.62 -6.82
C ILE A 199 16.46 7.01 -6.36
N VAL A 200 16.13 7.11 -5.08
CA VAL A 200 15.70 8.34 -4.40
C VAL A 200 16.62 8.59 -3.22
N ASN A 201 17.38 9.68 -3.26
CA ASN A 201 18.29 10.09 -2.19
C ASN A 201 19.21 8.96 -1.67
N GLY A 202 19.72 8.13 -2.58
CA GLY A 202 20.62 7.02 -2.25
C GLY A 202 19.90 5.72 -1.82
N VAL A 203 18.58 5.70 -1.80
CA VAL A 203 17.76 4.52 -1.51
C VAL A 203 17.17 3.97 -2.80
N ASN A 204 17.28 2.67 -3.02
CA ASN A 204 16.72 2.01 -4.19
C ASN A 204 15.30 1.48 -3.89
N PHE A 205 14.28 2.15 -4.43
CA PHE A 205 12.91 1.69 -4.42
C PHE A 205 12.71 0.71 -5.57
N ILE A 206 12.48 -0.55 -5.23
CA ILE A 206 12.21 -1.61 -6.21
C ILE A 206 10.73 -1.96 -6.12
N CYS A 207 9.98 -1.64 -7.16
CA CYS A 207 8.59 -2.03 -7.30
C CYS A 207 8.50 -3.24 -8.21
N LEU A 208 7.77 -4.25 -7.80
CA LEU A 208 7.51 -5.44 -8.61
C LEU A 208 6.05 -5.88 -8.50
N ASP A 209 5.53 -6.33 -9.63
CA ASP A 209 4.23 -6.99 -9.69
C ASP A 209 4.35 -8.40 -9.07
N ASN A 210 3.68 -8.60 -7.96
CA ASN A 210 3.65 -9.87 -7.25
C ASN A 210 2.24 -10.46 -7.14
N VAL A 211 1.32 -9.96 -7.92
CA VAL A 211 -0.01 -10.52 -8.00
C VAL A 211 0.01 -11.71 -8.99
N TYR A 212 -0.55 -12.82 -8.68
CA TYR A 212 -1.41 -13.17 -7.53
C TYR A 212 -0.63 -13.98 -6.47
N GLY A 213 0.18 -13.33 -5.69
CA GLY A 213 0.95 -14.00 -4.64
C GLY A 213 2.25 -14.66 -5.12
N THR A 214 2.73 -14.39 -6.34
CA THR A 214 3.90 -15.00 -6.94
C THR A 214 4.84 -13.98 -7.58
N VAL A 215 6.10 -14.35 -7.73
CA VAL A 215 7.10 -13.61 -8.52
C VAL A 215 7.71 -14.52 -9.58
N THR A 216 8.01 -13.93 -10.73
CA THR A 216 8.62 -14.68 -11.85
C THR A 216 10.12 -14.83 -11.66
N PRO A 217 10.75 -15.86 -12.28
CA PRO A 217 12.21 -15.99 -12.29
C PRO A 217 12.91 -14.77 -12.89
N HIS A 218 12.27 -14.10 -13.85
CA HIS A 218 12.78 -12.88 -14.48
C HIS A 218 12.87 -11.73 -13.48
N GLN A 219 11.80 -11.46 -12.71
CA GLN A 219 11.78 -10.44 -11.67
C GLN A 219 12.83 -10.70 -10.58
N VAL A 220 13.00 -11.96 -10.17
CA VAL A 220 14.05 -12.34 -9.20
C VAL A 220 15.45 -12.04 -9.75
N LYS A 221 15.68 -12.29 -11.03
CA LYS A 221 16.95 -11.96 -11.70
C LYS A 221 17.19 -10.45 -11.72
N LEU A 222 16.17 -9.66 -12.05
CA LEU A 222 16.25 -8.20 -12.02
C LEU A 222 16.53 -7.67 -10.61
N PHE A 223 15.80 -8.16 -9.61
CA PHE A 223 16.03 -7.78 -8.21
C PHE A 223 17.48 -8.04 -7.79
N LYS A 224 18.03 -9.22 -8.08
CA LYS A 224 19.42 -9.55 -7.76
C LYS A 224 20.43 -8.67 -8.50
N LYS A 225 20.09 -8.18 -9.68
CA LYS A 225 20.91 -7.19 -10.39
C LYS A 225 20.90 -5.84 -9.66
N GLU A 226 19.76 -5.42 -9.13
CA GLU A 226 19.64 -4.19 -8.37
C GLU A 226 20.39 -4.25 -7.03
N VAL A 227 20.43 -5.41 -6.38
CA VAL A 227 21.24 -5.64 -5.16
C VAL A 227 22.73 -5.35 -5.41
N GLN A 228 23.26 -5.63 -6.61
CA GLN A 228 24.66 -5.37 -6.97
C GLN A 228 25.04 -3.87 -6.95
N ARG A 229 24.06 -2.97 -6.91
CA ARG A 229 24.30 -1.54 -6.75
C ARG A 229 24.81 -1.17 -5.35
N GLY A 230 24.65 -2.05 -4.36
CA GLY A 230 25.09 -1.83 -2.99
C GLY A 230 24.30 -0.75 -2.22
N LEU A 231 23.13 -0.34 -2.71
CA LEU A 231 22.29 0.67 -2.07
C LEU A 231 21.27 0.01 -1.12
N PRO A 232 20.85 0.70 -0.05
CA PRO A 232 19.70 0.29 0.74
C PRO A 232 18.48 0.11 -0.14
N ILE A 233 17.72 -0.97 0.06
CA ILE A 233 16.57 -1.36 -0.76
C ILE A 233 15.27 -1.22 0.03
N VAL A 234 14.28 -0.58 -0.57
CA VAL A 234 12.87 -0.61 -0.18
C VAL A 234 12.11 -1.40 -1.24
N LEU A 235 11.59 -2.55 -0.86
CA LEU A 235 10.77 -3.38 -1.76
C LEU A 235 9.33 -2.92 -1.68
N CYS A 236 8.74 -2.56 -2.82
CA CYS A 236 7.37 -2.10 -2.97
C CYS A 236 6.58 -3.12 -3.78
N MET A 237 5.49 -3.63 -3.23
CA MET A 237 4.66 -4.63 -3.90
C MET A 237 3.24 -4.57 -3.32
N HIS A 238 2.29 -5.18 -4.00
CA HIS A 238 0.90 -5.14 -3.53
C HIS A 238 0.62 -6.18 -2.45
N VAL A 239 0.82 -7.45 -2.77
CA VAL A 239 0.49 -8.58 -1.88
C VAL A 239 1.59 -8.77 -0.84
N PRO A 240 1.32 -8.63 0.46
CA PRO A 240 2.34 -8.78 1.50
C PRO A 240 2.82 -10.23 1.61
N PHE A 241 4.04 -10.43 2.10
CA PHE A 241 4.52 -11.76 2.45
C PHE A 241 3.77 -12.31 3.66
N TYR A 242 3.51 -13.60 3.61
CA TYR A 242 2.81 -14.28 4.70
C TYR A 242 3.62 -14.26 6.00
N THR A 243 2.91 -13.92 7.08
CA THR A 243 3.31 -14.21 8.45
C THR A 243 2.08 -14.64 9.25
N ASP A 244 2.30 -15.41 10.33
CA ASP A 244 1.20 -15.83 11.20
C ASP A 244 0.47 -14.63 11.84
N ASN A 245 1.18 -13.56 12.12
CA ASN A 245 0.61 -12.37 12.72
C ASN A 245 -0.27 -11.60 11.74
N LEU A 246 0.23 -11.37 10.53
CA LEU A 246 -0.55 -10.77 9.44
C LEU A 246 -1.81 -11.58 9.14
N TRP A 247 -1.67 -12.90 9.07
CA TRP A 247 -2.80 -13.80 8.83
C TRP A 247 -3.86 -13.70 9.93
N ARG A 248 -3.45 -13.72 11.20
CA ARG A 248 -4.39 -13.57 12.33
C ARG A 248 -5.07 -12.20 12.34
N ALA A 249 -4.34 -11.14 11.99
CA ALA A 249 -4.91 -9.79 11.87
C ALA A 249 -5.95 -9.73 10.76
N ASN A 250 -5.64 -10.32 9.60
CA ASN A 250 -6.55 -10.41 8.47
C ASN A 250 -7.82 -11.20 8.82
N LEU A 251 -7.67 -12.37 9.47
CA LEU A 251 -8.83 -13.15 9.92
C LEU A 251 -9.73 -12.36 10.88
N ARG A 252 -9.14 -11.64 11.84
CA ARG A 252 -9.92 -10.79 12.76
C ARG A 252 -10.69 -9.70 12.01
N PHE A 253 -10.04 -9.07 11.04
CA PHE A 253 -10.68 -8.05 10.21
C PHE A 253 -11.87 -8.62 9.44
N TRP A 254 -11.69 -9.73 8.72
CA TRP A 254 -12.74 -10.33 7.90
C TRP A 254 -13.87 -10.94 8.74
N LYS A 255 -13.58 -11.60 9.87
CA LYS A 255 -14.60 -12.09 10.80
C LYS A 255 -15.50 -10.95 11.27
N LYS A 256 -14.92 -9.83 11.62
CA LYS A 256 -15.67 -8.65 12.04
C LYS A 256 -16.47 -8.02 10.90
N TYR A 257 -15.89 -7.98 9.71
CA TYR A 257 -16.46 -7.32 8.54
C TYR A 257 -17.61 -8.11 7.92
N LEU A 258 -17.44 -9.42 7.78
CA LEU A 258 -18.43 -10.28 7.11
C LEU A 258 -19.53 -10.79 8.06
N ALA A 259 -19.42 -10.53 9.36
CA ALA A 259 -20.33 -11.08 10.39
C ALA A 259 -20.57 -12.60 10.22
N SER A 260 -19.60 -13.32 9.65
CA SER A 260 -19.70 -14.74 9.33
C SER A 260 -18.88 -15.56 10.30
N ASP A 261 -19.34 -16.76 10.64
CA ASP A 261 -18.60 -17.76 11.40
C ASP A 261 -17.45 -18.37 10.57
N ILE A 262 -16.56 -17.51 10.08
CA ILE A 262 -15.34 -17.96 9.44
C ILE A 262 -14.49 -18.59 10.54
N ASN A 263 -14.42 -19.91 10.59
CA ASN A 263 -13.52 -20.58 11.51
C ASN A 263 -12.14 -20.76 10.87
N ASP A 264 -11.10 -20.79 11.72
CA ASP A 264 -9.70 -20.87 11.29
C ASP A 264 -9.40 -22.16 10.50
N ALA A 265 -10.24 -23.19 10.62
CA ALA A 265 -10.06 -24.47 9.92
C ALA A 265 -10.61 -24.43 8.48
N THR A 266 -11.66 -23.64 8.23
CA THR A 266 -12.26 -23.52 6.89
C THR A 266 -11.64 -22.40 6.06
N TYR A 267 -11.10 -21.38 6.70
CA TYR A 267 -10.43 -20.28 6.03
C TYR A 267 -8.90 -20.47 6.10
N ARG A 268 -8.43 -21.57 5.59
CA ARG A 268 -6.99 -21.69 5.35
C ARG A 268 -6.65 -20.83 4.14
N PRO A 269 -5.53 -20.11 4.17
CA PRO A 269 -4.96 -19.59 2.94
C PRO A 269 -4.63 -20.82 2.10
N THR A 270 -5.51 -21.18 1.18
CA THR A 270 -5.18 -22.11 0.12
C THR A 270 -4.24 -21.39 -0.83
N GLY A 271 -3.06 -21.15 -0.41
CA GLY A 271 -1.97 -20.65 -1.17
C GLY A 271 -2.26 -19.36 -1.83
N ASP A 272 -2.95 -18.38 -1.25
CA ASP A 272 -2.36 -17.82 -2.05
C ASP A 272 -2.45 -16.43 -2.56
N TYR A 273 -3.51 -15.88 -2.96
CA TYR A 273 -3.54 -14.52 -3.47
C TYR A 273 -3.72 -13.45 -2.36
N LEU A 274 -3.97 -13.86 -1.14
CA LEU A 274 -4.05 -12.91 -0.01
C LEU A 274 -2.68 -12.52 0.52
N THR A 275 -1.76 -13.49 0.54
CA THR A 275 -0.38 -13.28 0.99
C THR A 275 0.57 -14.18 0.21
N GLN A 276 1.80 -13.77 0.02
CA GLN A 276 2.76 -14.54 -0.76
C GLN A 276 3.26 -15.77 -0.02
N GLN A 277 2.65 -16.90 -0.25
CA GLN A 277 3.21 -18.22 0.07
C GLN A 277 3.71 -18.97 -1.17
N GLY A 278 3.31 -18.54 -2.30
CA GLY A 278 3.73 -18.76 -3.63
C GLY A 278 4.24 -20.14 -4.05
N ASP A 279 4.66 -20.17 -5.27
CA ASP A 279 5.33 -21.29 -5.91
C ASP A 279 6.78 -21.46 -5.39
N LYS A 280 7.52 -22.41 -5.99
CA LYS A 280 8.91 -22.68 -5.65
C LYS A 280 9.83 -21.47 -5.84
N THR A 281 9.59 -20.67 -6.88
CA THR A 281 10.38 -19.47 -7.19
C THR A 281 10.18 -18.43 -6.10
N THR A 282 8.94 -18.15 -5.76
CA THR A 282 8.56 -17.18 -4.74
C THR A 282 9.10 -17.56 -3.37
N ARG A 283 8.95 -18.83 -2.95
CA ARG A 283 9.53 -19.31 -1.67
C ARG A 283 11.05 -19.16 -1.60
N LYS A 284 11.76 -19.44 -2.69
CA LYS A 284 13.21 -19.21 -2.77
C LYS A 284 13.55 -17.73 -2.71
N PHE A 285 12.76 -16.90 -3.34
CA PHE A 285 12.93 -15.45 -3.29
C PHE A 285 12.72 -14.90 -1.88
N ILE A 286 11.66 -15.31 -1.18
CA ILE A 286 11.43 -14.95 0.23
C ILE A 286 12.61 -15.37 1.10
N SER A 287 13.11 -16.60 0.93
CA SER A 287 14.27 -17.09 1.68
C SER A 287 15.54 -16.28 1.40
N TYR A 288 15.73 -15.83 0.17
CA TYR A 288 16.80 -14.93 -0.23
C TYR A 288 16.65 -13.55 0.41
N LEU A 289 15.46 -12.96 0.34
CA LEU A 289 15.15 -11.63 0.91
C LEU A 289 15.39 -11.59 2.42
N LYS A 290 15.08 -12.68 3.15
CA LYS A 290 15.33 -12.77 4.60
C LYS A 290 16.81 -12.72 5.00
N GLN A 291 17.71 -12.95 4.04
CA GLN A 291 19.15 -12.93 4.24
C GLN A 291 19.82 -11.72 3.60
N GLU A 292 19.06 -10.89 2.86
CA GLU A 292 19.59 -9.76 2.12
C GLU A 292 19.78 -8.53 3.03
N PRO A 293 21.02 -8.15 3.39
CA PRO A 293 21.27 -7.08 4.34
C PRO A 293 20.93 -5.68 3.82
N LEU A 294 20.85 -5.51 2.50
CA LEU A 294 20.46 -4.24 1.88
C LEU A 294 18.97 -4.01 1.93
N LEU A 295 18.14 -5.05 2.12
CA LEU A 295 16.70 -4.88 2.29
C LEU A 295 16.42 -4.23 3.65
N LYS A 296 15.76 -3.07 3.64
CA LYS A 296 15.46 -2.27 4.84
C LYS A 296 13.97 -2.20 5.14
N ALA A 297 13.14 -2.23 4.11
CA ALA A 297 11.69 -2.20 4.26
C ALA A 297 10.98 -2.93 3.13
N ILE A 298 9.78 -3.41 3.43
CA ILE A 298 8.81 -3.91 2.47
C ILE A 298 7.53 -3.11 2.66
N LEU A 299 7.05 -2.45 1.62
CA LEU A 299 5.84 -1.62 1.65
C LEU A 299 4.76 -2.28 0.80
N CYS A 300 3.59 -2.57 1.40
CA CYS A 300 2.51 -3.36 0.80
C CYS A 300 1.13 -2.76 1.07
N GLY A 301 0.13 -3.22 0.30
CA GLY A 301 -1.30 -2.96 0.48
C GLY A 301 -2.13 -4.23 0.62
N HIS A 302 -3.18 -4.34 -0.22
CA HIS A 302 -4.01 -5.52 -0.44
C HIS A 302 -4.91 -5.94 0.72
N MET A 303 -4.43 -5.87 1.95
CA MET A 303 -5.15 -6.40 3.11
C MET A 303 -6.14 -5.40 3.72
N HIS A 304 -6.15 -4.15 3.26
CA HIS A 304 -6.96 -3.04 3.77
C HIS A 304 -6.82 -2.79 5.27
N ILE A 305 -5.75 -3.25 5.89
CA ILE A 305 -5.43 -3.04 7.31
C ILE A 305 -4.07 -2.38 7.46
N THR A 306 -3.87 -1.66 8.54
CA THR A 306 -2.55 -1.12 8.89
C THR A 306 -1.87 -2.09 9.85
N ILE A 307 -0.74 -2.65 9.43
CA ILE A 307 0.10 -3.51 10.26
C ILE A 307 1.58 -3.27 9.95
N GLU A 308 2.40 -3.52 10.95
CA GLU A 308 3.85 -3.44 10.88
C GLU A 308 4.44 -4.62 11.63
N GLU A 309 5.40 -5.29 11.01
CA GLU A 309 6.01 -6.48 11.58
C GLU A 309 7.45 -6.70 11.12
N GLU A 310 8.20 -7.42 11.91
CA GLU A 310 9.54 -7.86 11.53
C GLU A 310 9.45 -8.91 10.43
N PHE A 311 10.18 -8.68 9.33
CA PHE A 311 10.31 -9.64 8.23
C PHE A 311 11.64 -10.40 8.29
N SER A 312 12.70 -9.68 8.63
CA SER A 312 14.06 -10.23 8.80
C SER A 312 14.81 -9.37 9.82
N PRO A 313 16.02 -9.76 10.25
CA PRO A 313 16.84 -8.94 11.16
C PRO A 313 17.13 -7.51 10.66
N THR A 314 17.03 -7.27 9.36
CA THR A 314 17.35 -5.97 8.72
C THR A 314 16.15 -5.25 8.13
N ALA A 315 15.01 -5.92 8.02
CA ALA A 315 13.84 -5.37 7.34
C ALA A 315 12.53 -5.62 8.10
N ARG A 316 11.65 -4.61 8.06
CA ARG A 316 10.27 -4.72 8.50
C ARG A 316 9.32 -4.68 7.29
N GLN A 317 8.18 -5.35 7.42
CA GLN A 317 7.08 -5.27 6.47
C GLN A 317 6.01 -4.32 7.00
N TYR A 318 5.58 -3.39 6.16
CA TYR A 318 4.58 -2.39 6.45
C TYR A 318 3.41 -2.55 5.47
N VAL A 319 2.27 -2.94 5.97
CA VAL A 319 1.02 -2.96 5.21
C VAL A 319 0.24 -1.71 5.56
N VAL A 320 -0.32 -1.03 4.57
CA VAL A 320 -1.14 0.17 4.75
C VAL A 320 -2.61 -0.16 4.51
N ALA A 321 -3.50 0.46 5.28
CA ALA A 321 -4.95 0.35 5.07
C ALA A 321 -5.38 1.04 3.78
N GLY A 322 -6.53 0.64 3.26
CA GLY A 322 -7.04 1.14 1.98
C GLY A 322 -7.20 2.66 1.94
N ASN A 323 -6.68 3.28 0.90
CA ASN A 323 -6.77 4.71 0.68
C ASN A 323 -8.23 5.17 0.53
N PHE A 324 -9.11 4.32 0.00
CA PHE A 324 -10.55 4.61 -0.06
C PHE A 324 -11.18 4.95 1.30
N LEU A 325 -10.51 4.62 2.40
CA LEU A 325 -10.88 4.98 3.77
C LEU A 325 -10.21 6.27 4.26
N PHE A 326 -9.56 7.02 3.39
CA PHE A 326 -8.71 8.17 3.74
C PHE A 326 -7.52 7.80 4.63
N HIS A 327 -6.94 6.61 4.42
CA HIS A 327 -5.75 6.16 5.12
C HIS A 327 -4.50 6.22 4.25
N GLY A 328 -3.37 6.44 4.91
CA GLY A 328 -2.03 6.38 4.35
C GLY A 328 -0.99 6.15 5.44
N ARG A 329 0.25 6.06 5.05
CA ARG A 329 1.41 6.01 5.96
C ARG A 329 2.46 7.01 5.52
N GLU A 330 2.87 7.90 6.41
CA GLU A 330 4.09 8.67 6.21
C GLU A 330 5.29 7.82 6.64
N VAL A 331 6.21 7.61 5.71
CA VAL A 331 7.46 6.87 5.94
C VAL A 331 8.61 7.86 5.87
N LEU A 332 9.31 8.03 6.99
CA LEU A 332 10.50 8.87 7.10
C LEU A 332 11.76 8.00 7.01
N PHE A 333 12.61 8.27 6.05
CA PHE A 333 13.93 7.66 5.89
C PHE A 333 14.99 8.58 6.49
N VAL A 334 15.83 8.02 7.40
CA VAL A 334 16.86 8.73 8.13
C VAL A 334 18.22 8.05 8.06
#